data_f06927007fa4d9724736e1056e240eba
#
_entry.id   f06927007fa4d9724736e1056e240eba
#
_cell.length_a   1.000
_cell.length_b   1.000
_cell.length_c   1.000
_cell.angle_alpha   90.00
_cell.angle_beta   90.00
_cell.angle_gamma   90.00
#
_symmetry.space_group_name_H-M   'P 1'
#
loop_
_entity.id
_entity.type
_entity.pdbx_description
1 polymer ?
#
loop_
_entity_poly.entity_id
_entity_poly.type
_entity_poly.pdbx_seq_one_letter_code
_entity_poly.pdbx_strand_id
1 'polypeptide(L)'
;QLDEPNVPEDTRELSFGAYRAAYMISMLRMAGADAQTDEESEKAIQTLSQPPKKDYMPQKLQKKLSPYQRRGSDWLLSLYEARMGGILADEMGLGKTLQVIAALSAAKKKDGSRKSIVVTPTSLTYHWLAEMKRFDDGLIVRVVTGQRDERRHTIADLKKDDSVDVILT
;
A
#
# COMPACT_ATOMS: atom_id res chain seq x y z
N GLN A 1 26.37 -32.00 -14.55
CA GLN A 1 26.68 -31.60 -13.15
C GLN A 1 26.75 -30.08 -13.17
N LEU A 2 25.75 -29.43 -12.60
CA LEU A 2 25.78 -28.00 -12.31
C LEU A 2 26.58 -27.86 -11.01
N ASP A 3 27.68 -27.12 -11.07
CA ASP A 3 28.48 -26.79 -9.89
C ASP A 3 27.58 -26.05 -8.89
N GLU A 4 27.33 -26.67 -7.73
CA GLU A 4 26.73 -25.98 -6.60
C GLU A 4 27.66 -24.85 -6.16
N PRO A 5 27.15 -23.63 -5.93
CA PRO A 5 27.99 -22.53 -5.46
C PRO A 5 28.58 -22.92 -4.11
N ASN A 6 29.90 -22.78 -3.99
CA ASN A 6 30.66 -23.04 -2.77
C ASN A 6 30.25 -22.00 -1.70
N VAL A 7 29.26 -22.39 -0.88
CA VAL A 7 28.76 -21.56 0.22
C VAL A 7 29.75 -21.70 1.39
N PRO A 8 30.30 -20.61 1.96
CA PRO A 8 31.21 -20.70 3.11
C PRO A 8 30.52 -21.42 4.28
N GLU A 9 31.30 -22.28 5.01
CA GLU A 9 30.79 -23.11 6.13
C GLU A 9 30.11 -22.34 7.27
N ASP A 10 30.22 -21.02 7.34
CA ASP A 10 29.61 -20.16 8.37
C ASP A 10 28.42 -19.37 7.85
N THR A 11 27.82 -19.78 6.74
CA THR A 11 26.65 -19.12 6.16
C THR A 11 25.38 -19.67 6.78
N ARG A 12 24.61 -18.82 7.46
CA ARG A 12 23.28 -19.18 7.99
C ARG A 12 22.21 -18.71 7.02
N GLU A 13 21.50 -19.65 6.45
CA GLU A 13 20.32 -19.36 5.65
C GLU A 13 19.11 -19.15 6.57
N LEU A 14 18.47 -17.97 6.46
CA LEU A 14 17.28 -17.63 7.20
C LEU A 14 16.14 -17.39 6.21
N SER A 15 15.09 -18.20 6.32
CA SER A 15 13.87 -18.03 5.50
C SER A 15 12.86 -17.13 6.21
N PHE A 16 12.54 -16.01 5.58
CA PHE A 16 11.50 -15.08 6.02
C PHE A 16 10.54 -14.80 4.86
N GLY A 17 9.28 -14.51 5.17
CA GLY A 17 8.42 -13.91 4.13
C GLY A 17 9.06 -12.61 3.61
N ALA A 18 8.92 -12.31 2.33
CA ALA A 18 9.56 -11.19 1.62
C ALA A 18 9.49 -9.84 2.38
N TYR A 19 8.42 -9.64 3.14
CA TYR A 19 8.20 -8.48 4.01
C TYR A 19 9.27 -8.33 5.11
N ARG A 20 9.60 -9.44 5.81
CA ARG A 20 10.61 -9.43 6.88
C ARG A 20 12.01 -9.45 6.31
N ALA A 21 12.22 -10.15 5.20
CA ALA A 21 13.50 -10.24 4.53
C ALA A 21 14.01 -8.85 4.11
N ALA A 22 13.21 -8.04 3.42
CA ALA A 22 13.57 -6.69 3.00
C ALA A 22 13.96 -5.79 4.18
N TYR A 23 13.22 -5.84 5.29
CA TYR A 23 13.54 -5.08 6.50
C TYR A 23 14.85 -5.56 7.14
N MET A 24 15.01 -6.86 7.34
CA MET A 24 16.20 -7.45 7.96
C MET A 24 17.47 -7.16 7.15
N ILE A 25 17.39 -7.27 5.82
CA ILE A 25 18.52 -6.99 4.94
C ILE A 25 18.90 -5.51 5.00
N SER A 26 17.91 -4.62 4.99
CA SER A 26 18.18 -3.18 5.14
C SER A 26 18.91 -2.89 6.47
N MET A 27 18.48 -3.51 7.57
CA MET A 27 19.13 -3.37 8.87
C MET A 27 20.55 -3.95 8.89
N LEU A 28 20.75 -5.13 8.29
CA LEU A 28 22.09 -5.77 8.21
C LEU A 28 23.06 -4.94 7.36
N ARG A 29 22.62 -4.43 6.22
CA ARG A 29 23.43 -3.55 5.36
C ARG A 29 23.78 -2.24 6.07
N MET A 30 22.83 -1.65 6.83
CA MET A 30 23.10 -0.46 7.65
C MET A 30 24.11 -0.75 8.79
N ALA A 31 24.13 -1.97 9.30
CA ALA A 31 25.11 -2.42 10.30
C ALA A 31 26.46 -2.83 9.70
N GLY A 32 26.64 -2.69 8.38
CA GLY A 32 27.88 -3.04 7.69
C GLY A 32 28.06 -4.53 7.43
N ALA A 33 27.01 -5.34 7.60
CA ALA A 33 27.05 -6.77 7.30
C ALA A 33 26.85 -7.02 5.80
N ASP A 34 27.58 -7.99 5.25
CA ASP A 34 27.36 -8.47 3.88
C ASP A 34 26.15 -9.43 3.90
N ALA A 35 25.00 -8.90 3.51
CA ALA A 35 23.72 -9.64 3.47
C ALA A 35 23.30 -9.85 2.02
N GLN A 36 23.35 -11.10 1.58
CA GLN A 36 22.80 -11.53 0.30
C GLN A 36 21.32 -11.85 0.44
N THR A 37 20.57 -11.67 -0.62
CA THR A 37 19.11 -11.89 -0.64
C THR A 37 18.70 -12.53 -1.96
N ASP A 38 17.52 -13.15 -1.96
CA ASP A 38 16.92 -13.65 -3.19
C ASP A 38 16.47 -12.51 -4.12
N GLU A 39 16.23 -12.83 -5.39
CA GLU A 39 15.87 -11.86 -6.41
C GLU A 39 14.54 -11.15 -6.09
N GLU A 40 13.59 -11.84 -5.46
CA GLU A 40 12.28 -11.27 -5.11
C GLU A 40 12.42 -10.20 -4.01
N SER A 41 13.19 -10.49 -2.98
CA SER A 41 13.47 -9.56 -1.88
C SER A 41 14.30 -8.36 -2.35
N GLU A 42 15.30 -8.56 -3.22
CA GLU A 42 16.07 -7.45 -3.79
C GLU A 42 15.20 -6.53 -4.64
N LYS A 43 14.32 -7.08 -5.45
CA LYS A 43 13.35 -6.33 -6.26
C LYS A 43 12.37 -5.53 -5.39
N ALA A 44 11.94 -6.09 -4.26
CA ALA A 44 11.09 -5.39 -3.29
C ALA A 44 11.85 -4.20 -2.65
N ILE A 45 13.12 -4.40 -2.25
CA ILE A 45 13.96 -3.34 -1.69
C ILE A 45 14.18 -2.20 -2.71
N GLN A 46 14.48 -2.54 -3.96
CA GLN A 46 14.66 -1.54 -5.02
C GLN A 46 13.37 -0.77 -5.29
N THR A 47 12.21 -1.45 -5.29
CA THR A 47 10.90 -0.79 -5.49
C THR A 47 10.58 0.20 -4.37
N LEU A 48 10.96 -0.11 -3.13
CA LEU A 48 10.76 0.79 -1.99
C LEU A 48 11.70 2.00 -1.98
N SER A 49 12.89 1.83 -2.55
CA SER A 49 13.94 2.86 -2.57
C SER A 49 13.76 3.88 -3.70
N GLN A 50 12.87 3.60 -4.65
CA GLN A 50 12.66 4.43 -5.83
C GLN A 50 11.19 4.88 -5.92
N PRO A 51 10.93 6.10 -6.38
CA PRO A 51 9.57 6.51 -6.70
C PRO A 51 8.99 5.64 -7.83
N PRO A 52 7.66 5.50 -7.92
CA PRO A 52 7.03 4.74 -9.00
C PRO A 52 7.56 5.17 -10.37
N LYS A 53 7.96 4.21 -11.21
CA LYS A 53 8.55 4.48 -12.54
C LYS A 53 7.60 5.23 -13.48
N LYS A 54 6.30 5.15 -13.24
CA LYS A 54 5.25 5.82 -14.02
C LYS A 54 4.35 6.60 -13.08
N ASP A 55 3.98 7.80 -13.49
CA ASP A 55 3.04 8.62 -12.75
C ASP A 55 1.59 8.15 -12.97
N TYR A 56 1.05 7.49 -11.97
CA TYR A 56 -0.34 7.05 -11.93
C TYR A 56 -1.26 8.04 -11.19
N MET A 57 -0.71 9.11 -10.60
CA MET A 57 -1.51 10.08 -9.86
C MET A 57 -2.50 10.80 -10.80
N PRO A 58 -3.81 10.84 -10.49
CA PRO A 58 -4.77 11.63 -11.25
C PRO A 58 -4.42 13.12 -11.24
N GLN A 59 -4.52 13.80 -12.38
CA GLN A 59 -4.16 15.23 -12.51
C GLN A 59 -4.89 16.13 -11.50
N LYS A 60 -6.15 15.80 -11.20
CA LYS A 60 -6.97 16.52 -10.21
C LYS A 60 -6.34 16.49 -8.81
N LEU A 61 -5.71 15.37 -8.45
CA LEU A 61 -5.02 15.18 -7.16
C LEU A 61 -3.62 15.79 -7.18
N GLN A 62 -2.89 15.70 -8.30
CA GLN A 62 -1.54 16.30 -8.43
C GLN A 62 -1.53 17.78 -8.03
N LYS A 63 -2.58 18.53 -8.42
CA LYS A 63 -2.71 19.96 -8.11
C LYS A 63 -3.07 20.27 -6.65
N LYS A 64 -3.56 19.28 -5.92
CA LYS A 64 -4.03 19.43 -4.52
C LYS A 64 -3.00 18.99 -3.50
N LEU A 65 -2.09 18.10 -3.89
CA LEU A 65 -1.06 17.56 -3.01
C LEU A 65 0.10 18.55 -2.85
N SER A 66 0.50 18.80 -1.62
CA SER A 66 1.79 19.43 -1.35
C SER A 66 2.95 18.48 -1.70
N PRO A 67 4.19 18.96 -1.88
CA PRO A 67 5.32 18.11 -2.25
C PRO A 67 5.56 16.95 -1.29
N TYR A 68 5.40 17.14 0.01
CA TYR A 68 5.56 16.06 0.99
C TYR A 68 4.40 15.05 0.95
N GLN A 69 3.15 15.52 0.77
CA GLN A 69 1.99 14.64 0.62
C GLN A 69 2.11 13.79 -0.65
N ARG A 70 2.65 14.38 -1.72
CA ARG A 70 2.93 13.64 -2.94
C ARG A 70 3.96 12.53 -2.69
N ARG A 71 5.07 12.83 -2.00
CA ARG A 71 6.07 11.81 -1.65
C ARG A 71 5.48 10.70 -0.78
N GLY A 72 4.65 11.03 0.21
CA GLY A 72 3.97 10.04 1.05
C GLY A 72 3.01 9.16 0.25
N SER A 73 2.26 9.73 -0.69
CA SER A 73 1.36 8.97 -1.58
C SER A 73 2.14 8.05 -2.53
N ASP A 74 3.25 8.51 -3.08
CA ASP A 74 4.12 7.71 -3.96
C ASP A 74 4.78 6.57 -3.17
N TRP A 75 5.20 6.81 -1.93
CA TRP A 75 5.71 5.78 -1.02
C TRP A 75 4.65 4.72 -0.71
N LEU A 76 3.40 5.11 -0.41
CA LEU A 76 2.30 4.16 -0.20
C LEU A 76 2.04 3.31 -1.46
N LEU A 77 2.14 3.92 -2.64
CA LEU A 77 2.01 3.18 -3.90
C LEU A 77 3.18 2.21 -4.11
N SER A 78 4.39 2.58 -3.75
CA SER A 78 5.57 1.69 -3.80
C SER A 78 5.42 0.49 -2.85
N LEU A 79 4.88 0.71 -1.64
CA LEU A 79 4.53 -0.38 -0.72
C LEU A 79 3.50 -1.35 -1.34
N TYR A 80 2.46 -0.79 -1.96
CA TYR A 80 1.45 -1.58 -2.66
C TYR A 80 2.07 -2.40 -3.81
N GLU A 81 2.95 -1.83 -4.61
CA GLU A 81 3.66 -2.51 -5.69
C GLU A 81 4.57 -3.63 -5.18
N ALA A 82 5.27 -3.38 -4.08
CA ALA A 82 6.11 -4.36 -3.42
C ALA A 82 5.33 -5.42 -2.61
N ARG A 83 4.00 -5.32 -2.55
CA ARG A 83 3.12 -6.15 -1.69
C ARG A 83 3.52 -6.09 -0.22
N MET A 84 3.95 -4.93 0.23
CA MET A 84 4.40 -4.67 1.59
C MET A 84 3.41 -3.77 2.33
N GLY A 85 3.40 -3.86 3.64
CA GLY A 85 2.71 -2.92 4.52
C GLY A 85 3.62 -1.81 5.00
N GLY A 86 3.04 -0.77 5.60
CA GLY A 86 3.80 0.32 6.21
C GLY A 86 2.95 1.12 7.18
N ILE A 87 3.60 2.04 7.89
CA ILE A 87 2.97 2.95 8.85
C ILE A 87 3.24 4.38 8.39
N LEU A 88 2.17 5.11 8.06
CA LEU A 88 2.24 6.54 7.78
C LEU A 88 2.13 7.32 9.11
N ALA A 89 3.27 7.64 9.70
CA ALA A 89 3.39 8.21 11.05
C ALA A 89 3.56 9.75 11.05
N ASP A 90 3.05 10.44 10.04
CA ASP A 90 3.04 11.90 10.00
C ASP A 90 2.30 12.50 11.20
N GLU A 91 2.63 13.73 11.61
CA GLU A 91 1.92 14.45 12.65
C GLU A 91 0.44 14.68 12.29
N MET A 92 -0.36 14.98 13.31
CA MET A 92 -1.78 15.30 13.11
C MET A 92 -1.92 16.58 12.24
N GLY A 93 -2.93 16.60 11.37
CA GLY A 93 -3.18 17.74 10.49
C GLY A 93 -2.39 17.77 9.19
N LEU A 94 -1.38 16.92 8.99
CA LEU A 94 -0.55 16.91 7.78
C LEU A 94 -1.22 16.21 6.55
N GLY A 95 -2.49 15.85 6.67
CA GLY A 95 -3.27 15.32 5.53
C GLY A 95 -2.99 13.87 5.19
N LYS A 96 -2.76 13.01 6.20
CA LYS A 96 -2.62 11.56 6.01
C LYS A 96 -3.77 10.96 5.20
N THR A 97 -5.01 11.36 5.48
CA THR A 97 -6.22 10.93 4.76
C THR A 97 -6.11 11.24 3.27
N LEU A 98 -5.67 12.44 2.90
CA LEU A 98 -5.47 12.83 1.51
C LEU A 98 -4.37 12.00 0.82
N GLN A 99 -3.28 11.71 1.52
CA GLN A 99 -2.20 10.87 1.00
C GLN A 99 -2.69 9.44 0.71
N VAL A 100 -3.49 8.85 1.60
CA VAL A 100 -4.09 7.52 1.40
C VAL A 100 -5.08 7.54 0.24
N ILE A 101 -5.97 8.54 0.15
CA ILE A 101 -6.91 8.68 -0.97
C ILE A 101 -6.16 8.78 -2.30
N ALA A 102 -5.10 9.56 -2.34
CA ALA A 102 -4.26 9.73 -3.52
C ALA A 102 -3.58 8.41 -3.94
N ALA A 103 -3.07 7.64 -2.97
CA ALA A 103 -2.48 6.32 -3.24
C ALA A 103 -3.53 5.32 -3.77
N LEU A 104 -4.74 5.28 -3.19
CA LEU A 104 -5.86 4.46 -3.68
C LEU A 104 -6.25 4.83 -5.12
N SER A 105 -6.35 6.12 -5.41
CA SER A 105 -6.66 6.62 -6.75
C SER A 105 -5.58 6.26 -7.78
N ALA A 106 -4.31 6.35 -7.37
CA ALA A 106 -3.18 5.96 -8.21
C ALA A 106 -3.15 4.44 -8.46
N ALA A 107 -3.43 3.63 -7.43
CA ALA A 107 -3.52 2.17 -7.56
C ALA A 107 -4.67 1.76 -8.50
N LYS A 108 -5.84 2.39 -8.39
CA LYS A 108 -6.96 2.19 -9.32
C LYS A 108 -6.55 2.51 -10.77
N LYS A 109 -5.90 3.64 -10.99
CA LYS A 109 -5.47 4.05 -12.34
C LYS A 109 -4.41 3.11 -12.93
N LYS A 110 -3.59 2.50 -12.07
CA LYS A 110 -2.57 1.54 -12.46
C LYS A 110 -3.15 0.19 -12.85
N ASP A 111 -3.96 -0.40 -11.97
CA ASP A 111 -4.36 -1.81 -12.03
C ASP A 111 -5.83 -2.02 -12.37
N GLY A 112 -6.58 -0.95 -12.61
CA GLY A 112 -8.05 -1.00 -12.73
C GLY A 112 -8.73 -1.11 -11.36
N SER A 113 -10.01 -1.45 -11.36
CA SER A 113 -10.79 -1.60 -10.12
C SER A 113 -10.35 -2.85 -9.36
N ARG A 114 -9.55 -2.64 -8.31
CA ARG A 114 -9.24 -3.65 -7.29
C ARG A 114 -9.81 -3.18 -5.96
N LYS A 115 -10.63 -4.02 -5.34
CA LYS A 115 -11.28 -3.69 -4.07
C LYS A 115 -10.25 -3.47 -2.96
N SER A 116 -10.17 -2.24 -2.48
CA SER A 116 -9.41 -1.87 -1.29
C SER A 116 -10.33 -1.79 -0.09
N ILE A 117 -9.82 -2.10 1.11
CA ILE A 117 -10.59 -2.00 2.34
C ILE A 117 -9.96 -0.93 3.23
N VAL A 118 -10.77 0.03 3.64
CA VAL A 118 -10.40 1.06 4.62
C VAL A 118 -11.18 0.82 5.90
N VAL A 119 -10.47 0.50 6.97
CA VAL A 119 -11.06 0.25 8.29
C VAL A 119 -10.86 1.48 9.16
N THR A 120 -11.97 2.01 9.70
CA THR A 120 -11.95 3.22 10.52
C THR A 120 -12.83 3.05 11.77
N PRO A 121 -12.60 3.84 12.83
CA PRO A 121 -13.61 3.98 13.86
C PRO A 121 -14.95 4.41 13.26
N THR A 122 -16.06 3.86 13.76
CA THR A 122 -17.41 4.13 13.22
C THR A 122 -17.72 5.62 13.12
N SER A 123 -17.26 6.42 14.08
CA SER A 123 -17.43 7.87 14.09
C SER A 123 -16.75 8.60 12.93
N LEU A 124 -15.74 8.00 12.32
CA LEU A 124 -14.96 8.59 11.23
C LEU A 124 -15.37 8.07 9.84
N THR A 125 -16.18 7.03 9.76
CA THR A 125 -16.55 6.39 8.48
C THR A 125 -17.13 7.41 7.49
N TYR A 126 -18.09 8.21 7.91
CA TYR A 126 -18.71 9.20 7.02
C TYR A 126 -17.80 10.40 6.72
N HIS A 127 -16.88 10.73 7.62
CA HIS A 127 -15.85 11.71 7.35
C HIS A 127 -14.92 11.23 6.21
N TRP A 128 -14.46 9.98 6.27
CA TRP A 128 -13.67 9.37 5.21
C TRP A 128 -14.42 9.33 3.87
N LEU A 129 -15.71 8.97 3.88
CA LEU A 129 -16.54 8.97 2.69
C LEU A 129 -16.64 10.38 2.06
N ALA A 130 -16.84 11.42 2.89
CA ALA A 130 -16.90 12.80 2.42
C ALA A 130 -15.56 13.27 1.83
N GLU A 131 -14.44 12.95 2.47
CA GLU A 131 -13.11 13.27 1.97
C GLU A 131 -12.80 12.54 0.64
N MET A 132 -13.15 11.26 0.50
CA MET A 132 -13.00 10.53 -0.76
C MET A 132 -13.77 11.19 -1.89
N LYS A 133 -15.05 11.52 -1.69
CA LYS A 133 -15.87 12.23 -2.68
C LYS A 133 -15.33 13.61 -3.02
N ARG A 134 -14.79 14.33 -2.04
CA ARG A 134 -14.22 15.68 -2.22
C ARG A 134 -12.95 15.67 -3.05
N PHE A 135 -12.08 14.70 -2.81
CA PHE A 135 -10.75 14.65 -3.44
C PHE A 135 -10.73 13.86 -4.73
N ASP A 136 -11.43 12.73 -4.77
CA ASP A 136 -11.56 11.93 -5.99
C ASP A 136 -12.95 11.28 -6.08
N ASP A 137 -13.84 11.95 -6.79
CA ASP A 137 -15.19 11.49 -7.10
C ASP A 137 -15.24 10.32 -8.10
N GLY A 138 -14.12 9.97 -8.70
CA GLY A 138 -13.96 8.78 -9.53
C GLY A 138 -13.83 7.46 -8.76
N LEU A 139 -13.59 7.50 -7.43
CA LEU A 139 -13.58 6.31 -6.60
C LEU A 139 -15.01 5.86 -6.27
N ILE A 140 -15.36 4.64 -6.62
CA ILE A 140 -16.64 4.03 -6.24
C ILE A 140 -16.50 3.41 -4.86
N VAL A 141 -17.06 4.09 -3.84
CA VAL A 141 -16.95 3.72 -2.43
C VAL A 141 -18.27 3.11 -1.94
N ARG A 142 -18.17 1.99 -1.22
CA ARG A 142 -19.29 1.37 -0.51
C ARG A 142 -19.01 1.33 0.97
N VAL A 143 -19.98 1.78 1.77
CA VAL A 143 -19.90 1.75 3.23
C VAL A 143 -20.52 0.47 3.76
N VAL A 144 -19.82 -0.20 4.67
CA VAL A 144 -20.28 -1.41 5.35
C VAL A 144 -20.35 -1.11 6.85
N THR A 145 -21.53 -0.74 7.31
CA THR A 145 -21.85 -0.40 8.71
C THR A 145 -23.10 -1.14 9.16
N GLY A 146 -23.49 -1.00 10.40
CA GLY A 146 -24.69 -1.62 10.97
C GLY A 146 -24.40 -2.90 11.76
N GLN A 147 -25.43 -3.68 12.02
CA GLN A 147 -25.33 -4.93 12.78
C GLN A 147 -24.66 -6.04 11.97
N ARG A 148 -24.29 -7.11 12.65
CA ARG A 148 -23.51 -8.22 12.07
C ARG A 148 -24.15 -8.80 10.80
N ASP A 149 -25.47 -9.01 10.82
CA ASP A 149 -26.15 -9.66 9.70
C ASP A 149 -26.31 -8.71 8.52
N GLU A 150 -26.59 -7.44 8.75
CA GLU A 150 -26.60 -6.39 7.72
C GLU A 150 -25.25 -6.29 7.01
N ARG A 151 -24.14 -6.28 7.78
CA ARG A 151 -22.80 -6.27 7.22
C ARG A 151 -22.50 -7.52 6.39
N ARG A 152 -22.95 -8.70 6.84
CA ARG A 152 -22.78 -9.96 6.09
C ARG A 152 -23.49 -9.93 4.74
N HIS A 153 -24.72 -9.43 4.70
CA HIS A 153 -25.45 -9.27 3.45
C HIS A 153 -24.75 -8.30 2.51
N THR A 154 -24.39 -7.12 3.01
CA THR A 154 -23.67 -6.11 2.21
C THR A 154 -22.35 -6.67 1.65
N ILE A 155 -21.57 -7.40 2.46
CA ILE A 155 -20.31 -8.02 2.00
C ILE A 155 -20.57 -9.08 0.93
N ALA A 156 -21.66 -9.87 1.06
CA ALA A 156 -22.00 -10.88 0.06
C ALA A 156 -22.33 -10.25 -1.31
N ASP A 157 -23.03 -9.12 -1.31
CA ASP A 157 -23.33 -8.36 -2.53
C ASP A 157 -22.08 -7.72 -3.12
N LEU A 158 -21.21 -7.15 -2.28
CA LEU A 158 -19.95 -6.55 -2.71
C LEU A 158 -18.96 -7.53 -3.34
N LYS A 159 -19.03 -8.82 -3.01
CA LYS A 159 -18.22 -9.85 -3.67
C LYS A 159 -18.53 -10.00 -5.15
N LYS A 160 -19.76 -9.68 -5.55
CA LYS A 160 -20.26 -9.82 -6.94
C LYS A 160 -20.19 -8.51 -7.72
N ASP A 161 -19.95 -7.39 -7.05
CA ASP A 161 -19.93 -6.05 -7.67
C ASP A 161 -18.48 -5.61 -7.94
N ASP A 162 -18.00 -5.87 -9.15
CA ASP A 162 -16.64 -5.51 -9.57
C ASP A 162 -16.45 -4.02 -9.85
N SER A 163 -17.50 -3.22 -9.79
CA SER A 163 -17.40 -1.76 -9.95
C SER A 163 -16.83 -1.04 -8.73
N VAL A 164 -16.87 -1.68 -7.55
CA VAL A 164 -16.46 -1.06 -6.29
C VAL A 164 -14.94 -1.03 -6.14
N ASP A 165 -14.41 0.15 -5.89
CA ASP A 165 -12.97 0.39 -5.67
C ASP A 165 -12.58 0.32 -4.19
N VAL A 166 -13.44 0.88 -3.32
CA VAL A 166 -13.16 0.99 -1.88
C VAL A 166 -14.34 0.54 -1.05
N ILE A 167 -14.06 -0.37 -0.13
CA ILE A 167 -14.98 -0.78 0.94
C ILE A 167 -14.54 -0.04 2.20
N LEU A 168 -15.44 0.77 2.76
CA LEU A 168 -15.20 1.57 3.95
C LEU A 168 -16.00 1.00 5.13
N THR A 169 -15.33 0.59 6.21
CA THR A 169 -15.94 -0.05 7.37
C THR A 169 -15.31 0.34 8.69
#